data_250666bd3b4ed4c6d14d48c391e516a7
#
_entry.id   250666bd3b4ed4c6d14d48c391e516a7
#
_cell.length_a   1.000
_cell.length_b   1.000
_cell.length_c   1.000
_cell.angle_alpha   90.00
_cell.angle_beta   90.00
_cell.angle_gamma   90.00
#
_symmetry.space_group_name_H-M   'P 1'
#
loop_
_entity.id
_entity.type
_entity.pdbx_description
1 polymer ?
#
loop_
_entity_poly.entity_id
_entity_poly.type
_entity_poly.pdbx_seq_one_letter_code
_entity_poly.pdbx_strand_id
1 'polypeptide(L)'
;LAVTAGVLGINGLIFLVVGRALAPSRTVLHTLARLQEGDLSVRMPPFALRELQHIGEGVNHLAERLQVTQAEQRRLAQRLMAVREDERRHLARELHDDFAQGLAGIRLEAAFVGTLARDMALPELLPSAEAIHRSTAHLMDTLQSLLGRLRPVGLDEFGLATSLQRMVDDWR
;
A
#
# COMPACT_ATOMS: atom_id res chain seq x y z
N LEU A 1 8.07 74.42 -13.61
CA LEU A 1 8.34 73.28 -14.51
C LEU A 1 9.56 72.42 -14.07
N ALA A 2 10.73 73.06 -13.76
CA ALA A 2 11.92 72.33 -13.36
C ALA A 2 11.75 71.55 -12.00
N VAL A 3 11.07 72.19 -11.03
CA VAL A 3 10.84 71.60 -9.70
C VAL A 3 9.84 70.40 -9.78
N THR A 4 8.81 70.50 -10.60
CA THR A 4 7.82 69.43 -10.79
C THR A 4 8.43 68.23 -11.50
N ALA A 5 9.32 68.39 -12.47
CA ALA A 5 10.04 67.38 -13.15
C ALA A 5 11.03 66.66 -12.19
N GLY A 6 11.71 67.44 -11.30
CA GLY A 6 12.59 66.85 -10.28
C GLY A 6 11.86 65.93 -9.26
N VAL A 7 10.70 66.43 -8.78
CA VAL A 7 9.87 65.64 -7.84
C VAL A 7 9.33 64.37 -8.47
N LEU A 8 8.89 64.40 -9.74
CA LEU A 8 8.47 63.22 -10.47
C LEU A 8 9.62 62.22 -10.68
N GLY A 9 10.82 62.69 -11.00
CA GLY A 9 12.00 61.85 -11.16
C GLY A 9 12.42 61.13 -9.88
N ILE A 10 12.40 61.85 -8.73
CA ILE A 10 12.72 61.28 -7.42
C ILE A 10 11.66 60.23 -7.02
N ASN A 11 10.37 60.53 -7.17
CA ASN A 11 9.29 59.56 -6.89
C ASN A 11 9.39 58.29 -7.78
N GLY A 12 9.70 58.45 -9.07
CA GLY A 12 9.94 57.34 -9.98
C GLY A 12 11.11 56.47 -9.57
N LEU A 13 12.21 57.12 -9.15
CA LEU A 13 13.39 56.42 -8.67
C LEU A 13 13.12 55.64 -7.37
N ILE A 14 12.44 56.28 -6.41
CA ILE A 14 12.03 55.61 -5.16
C ILE A 14 11.13 54.39 -5.45
N PHE A 15 10.14 54.55 -6.30
CA PHE A 15 9.24 53.47 -6.69
C PHE A 15 10.01 52.30 -7.33
N LEU A 16 10.96 52.60 -8.19
CA LEU A 16 11.78 51.59 -8.85
C LEU A 16 12.72 50.87 -7.87
N VAL A 17 13.35 51.58 -6.95
CA VAL A 17 14.22 51.05 -5.91
C VAL A 17 13.44 50.20 -4.93
N VAL A 18 12.30 50.66 -4.43
CA VAL A 18 11.42 49.94 -3.52
C VAL A 18 10.83 48.70 -4.19
N GLY A 19 10.37 48.82 -5.43
CA GLY A 19 9.83 47.67 -6.20
C GLY A 19 10.88 46.57 -6.40
N ARG A 20 12.13 46.95 -6.70
CA ARG A 20 13.24 46.02 -6.85
C ARG A 20 13.67 45.40 -5.51
N ALA A 21 13.58 46.11 -4.40
CA ALA A 21 13.88 45.64 -3.06
C ALA A 21 12.83 44.65 -2.54
N LEU A 22 11.56 44.82 -2.95
CA LEU A 22 10.45 43.96 -2.55
C LEU A 22 10.22 42.74 -3.48
N ALA A 23 10.79 42.74 -4.68
CA ALA A 23 10.64 41.66 -5.63
C ALA A 23 11.01 40.24 -5.06
N PRO A 24 12.10 40.10 -4.29
CA PRO A 24 12.48 38.81 -3.71
C PRO A 24 11.45 38.23 -2.73
N SER A 25 10.71 39.09 -2.02
CA SER A 25 9.71 38.64 -1.03
C SER A 25 8.57 37.83 -1.69
N ARG A 26 8.17 38.21 -2.92
CA ARG A 26 7.16 37.47 -3.69
C ARG A 26 7.66 36.05 -4.07
N THR A 27 8.91 35.93 -4.45
CA THR A 27 9.54 34.63 -4.78
C THR A 27 9.58 33.73 -3.55
N VAL A 28 9.93 34.29 -2.38
CA VAL A 28 9.94 33.51 -1.11
C VAL A 28 8.54 33.01 -0.80
N LEU A 29 7.52 33.88 -0.84
CA LEU A 29 6.15 33.51 -0.56
C LEU A 29 5.61 32.45 -1.54
N HIS A 30 5.89 32.57 -2.83
CA HIS A 30 5.47 31.63 -3.85
C HIS A 30 6.15 30.25 -3.66
N THR A 31 7.44 30.24 -3.35
CA THR A 31 8.18 28.98 -3.10
C THR A 31 7.67 28.29 -1.83
N LEU A 32 7.40 29.05 -0.77
CA LEU A 32 6.82 28.51 0.47
C LEU A 32 5.41 27.94 0.24
N ALA A 33 4.57 28.62 -0.54
CA ALA A 33 3.24 28.12 -0.87
C ALA A 33 3.31 26.77 -1.60
N ARG A 34 4.19 26.61 -2.58
CA ARG A 34 4.41 25.33 -3.27
C ARG A 34 4.91 24.23 -2.34
N LEU A 35 5.83 24.57 -1.43
CA LEU A 35 6.31 23.63 -0.41
C LEU A 35 5.17 23.17 0.51
N GLN A 36 4.26 24.09 0.91
CA GLN A 36 3.06 23.75 1.70
C GLN A 36 2.10 22.84 0.95
N GLU A 37 1.99 22.97 -0.37
CA GLU A 37 1.20 22.08 -1.25
C GLU A 37 1.87 20.72 -1.47
N GLY A 38 3.07 20.51 -0.89
CA GLY A 38 3.79 19.23 -0.96
C GLY A 38 4.75 19.10 -2.14
N ASP A 39 4.97 20.15 -2.92
CA ASP A 39 5.99 20.17 -3.96
C ASP A 39 7.38 20.42 -3.36
N LEU A 40 7.97 19.35 -2.86
CA LEU A 40 9.30 19.38 -2.25
C LEU A 40 10.45 19.50 -3.27
N SER A 41 10.14 19.50 -4.57
CA SER A 41 11.16 19.66 -5.62
C SER A 41 11.55 21.10 -5.86
N VAL A 42 10.72 22.05 -5.44
CA VAL A 42 10.95 23.47 -5.61
C VAL A 42 12.13 23.93 -4.76
N ARG A 43 12.91 24.86 -5.30
CA ARG A 43 14.06 25.46 -4.60
C ARG A 43 13.99 26.96 -4.69
N MET A 44 14.46 27.63 -3.63
CA MET A 44 14.67 29.07 -3.65
C MET A 44 15.87 29.41 -4.52
N PRO A 45 15.73 30.41 -5.41
CA PRO A 45 16.84 30.91 -6.19
C PRO A 45 17.85 31.66 -5.29
N PRO A 46 19.08 31.90 -5.76
CA PRO A 46 20.03 32.68 -5.02
C PRO A 46 19.56 34.18 -4.95
N PHE A 47 19.75 34.78 -3.79
CA PHE A 47 19.39 36.19 -3.54
C PHE A 47 20.64 37.05 -3.38
N ALA A 48 20.57 38.29 -3.84
CA ALA A 48 21.67 39.27 -3.70
C ALA A 48 21.86 39.76 -2.26
N LEU A 49 20.78 39.75 -1.44
CA LEU A 49 20.82 40.16 -0.04
C LEU A 49 21.23 38.97 0.82
N ARG A 50 22.26 39.12 1.67
CA ARG A 50 22.82 38.08 2.52
C ARG A 50 21.77 37.40 3.43
N GLU A 51 20.89 38.20 3.99
CA GLU A 51 19.85 37.75 4.90
C GLU A 51 18.85 36.81 4.17
N LEU A 52 18.43 37.19 2.95
CA LEU A 52 17.53 36.39 2.12
C LEU A 52 18.24 35.16 1.56
N GLN A 53 19.52 35.25 1.25
CA GLN A 53 20.34 34.12 0.84
C GLN A 53 20.38 33.05 1.94
N HIS A 54 20.64 33.43 3.19
CA HIS A 54 20.63 32.52 4.34
C HIS A 54 19.29 31.82 4.56
N ILE A 55 18.20 32.60 4.44
CA ILE A 55 16.83 32.05 4.51
C ILE A 55 16.60 31.05 3.37
N GLY A 56 16.97 31.39 2.15
CA GLY A 56 16.85 30.53 0.98
C GLY A 56 17.58 29.22 1.12
N GLU A 57 18.82 29.25 1.61
CA GLU A 57 19.62 28.06 1.90
C GLU A 57 18.98 27.19 2.98
N GLY A 58 18.49 27.78 4.07
CA GLY A 58 17.79 27.08 5.13
C GLY A 58 16.52 26.39 4.65
N VAL A 59 15.72 27.05 3.83
CA VAL A 59 14.51 26.48 3.23
C VAL A 59 14.85 25.37 2.24
N ASN A 60 15.88 25.54 1.41
CA ASN A 60 16.32 24.51 0.49
C ASN A 60 16.82 23.26 1.22
N HIS A 61 17.56 23.43 2.31
CA HIS A 61 18.00 22.33 3.16
C HIS A 61 16.82 21.62 3.84
N LEU A 62 15.82 22.38 4.32
CA LEU A 62 14.61 21.79 4.89
C LEU A 62 13.82 20.99 3.85
N ALA A 63 13.64 21.54 2.65
CA ALA A 63 12.97 20.87 1.54
C ALA A 63 13.68 19.56 1.16
N GLU A 64 15.01 19.56 1.11
CA GLU A 64 15.81 18.35 0.85
C GLU A 64 15.61 17.29 1.94
N ARG A 65 15.69 17.68 3.21
CA ARG A 65 15.45 16.74 4.33
C ARG A 65 14.05 16.15 4.31
N LEU A 66 13.04 16.96 4.06
CA LEU A 66 11.67 16.50 3.93
C LEU A 66 11.50 15.52 2.75
N GLN A 67 12.14 15.81 1.63
CA GLN A 67 12.12 14.95 0.44
C GLN A 67 12.75 13.58 0.73
N VAL A 68 13.92 13.56 1.39
CA VAL A 68 14.59 12.31 1.80
C VAL A 68 13.74 11.53 2.79
N THR A 69 13.22 12.19 3.83
CA THR A 69 12.36 11.53 4.83
C THR A 69 11.10 10.93 4.20
N GLN A 70 10.46 11.66 3.29
CA GLN A 70 9.27 11.16 2.58
C GLN A 70 9.60 9.96 1.68
N ALA A 71 10.75 9.98 1.01
CA ALA A 71 11.21 8.86 0.20
C ALA A 71 11.50 7.61 1.06
N GLU A 72 12.12 7.80 2.23
CA GLU A 72 12.36 6.71 3.20
C GLU A 72 11.06 6.14 3.75
N GLN A 73 10.10 6.99 4.12
CA GLN A 73 8.79 6.55 4.59
C GLN A 73 8.05 5.72 3.52
N ARG A 74 8.06 6.17 2.26
CA ARG A 74 7.48 5.41 1.13
C ARG A 74 8.16 4.05 0.97
N ARG A 75 9.50 4.03 1.04
CA ARG A 75 10.28 2.79 0.94
C ARG A 75 9.98 1.81 2.08
N LEU A 76 9.86 2.32 3.31
CA LEU A 76 9.49 1.50 4.47
C LEU A 76 8.08 0.96 4.34
N ALA A 77 7.11 1.77 3.93
CA ALA A 77 5.74 1.34 3.68
C ALA A 77 5.67 0.23 2.61
N GLN A 78 6.40 0.37 1.51
CA GLN A 78 6.49 -0.66 0.47
C GLN A 78 7.11 -1.97 1.00
N ARG A 79 8.17 -1.87 1.81
CA ARG A 79 8.79 -3.06 2.42
C ARG A 79 7.83 -3.76 3.39
N LEU A 80 7.13 -3.00 4.22
CA LEU A 80 6.14 -3.57 5.14
C LEU A 80 5.00 -4.27 4.39
N MET A 81 4.52 -3.69 3.29
CA MET A 81 3.52 -4.34 2.44
C MET A 81 4.04 -5.63 1.82
N ALA A 82 5.28 -5.63 1.32
CA ALA A 82 5.90 -6.82 0.74
C ALA A 82 6.08 -7.95 1.78
N VAL A 83 6.61 -7.62 2.97
CA VAL A 83 6.77 -8.60 4.07
C VAL A 83 5.42 -9.15 4.51
N ARG A 84 4.40 -8.28 4.64
CA ARG A 84 3.05 -8.71 5.03
C ARG A 84 2.40 -9.63 3.99
N GLU A 85 2.63 -9.38 2.71
CA GLU A 85 2.12 -10.23 1.63
C GLU A 85 2.84 -11.57 1.60
N ASP A 86 4.15 -11.58 1.84
CA ASP A 86 4.94 -12.81 1.90
C ASP A 86 4.53 -13.69 3.10
N GLU A 87 4.37 -13.08 4.27
CA GLU A 87 3.86 -13.75 5.48
C GLU A 87 2.47 -14.34 5.26
N ARG A 88 1.57 -13.58 4.62
CA ARG A 88 0.23 -14.04 4.28
C ARG A 88 0.24 -15.26 3.36
N ARG A 89 1.14 -15.27 2.38
CA ARG A 89 1.34 -16.43 1.47
C ARG A 89 1.94 -17.62 2.19
N HIS A 90 2.86 -17.38 3.10
CA HIS A 90 3.47 -18.43 3.91
C HIS A 90 2.43 -19.11 4.80
N LEU A 91 1.68 -18.32 5.57
CA LEU A 91 0.60 -18.83 6.42
C LEU A 91 -0.47 -19.60 5.62
N ALA A 92 -0.85 -19.11 4.45
CA ALA A 92 -1.82 -19.81 3.61
C ALA A 92 -1.32 -21.18 3.15
N ARG A 93 -0.01 -21.31 2.84
CA ARG A 93 0.59 -22.61 2.48
C ARG A 93 0.66 -23.57 3.68
N GLU A 94 1.16 -23.10 4.82
CA GLU A 94 1.23 -23.91 6.05
C GLU A 94 -0.16 -24.40 6.47
N LEU A 95 -1.15 -23.52 6.49
CA LEU A 95 -2.52 -23.91 6.79
C LEU A 95 -3.08 -24.93 5.79
N HIS A 96 -2.77 -24.76 4.49
CA HIS A 96 -3.20 -25.71 3.47
C HIS A 96 -2.57 -27.09 3.71
N ASP A 97 -1.27 -27.13 3.92
CA ASP A 97 -0.54 -28.40 4.03
C ASP A 97 -0.92 -29.16 5.32
N ASP A 98 -0.95 -28.48 6.46
CA ASP A 98 -1.23 -29.12 7.74
C ASP A 98 -2.70 -29.57 7.86
N PHE A 99 -3.65 -28.67 7.54
CA PHE A 99 -5.07 -28.98 7.71
C PHE A 99 -5.60 -29.90 6.61
N ALA A 100 -5.20 -29.70 5.35
CA ALA A 100 -5.67 -30.56 4.27
C ALA A 100 -5.21 -32.02 4.44
N GLN A 101 -3.94 -32.19 4.85
CA GLN A 101 -3.42 -33.56 5.13
C GLN A 101 -4.13 -34.19 6.33
N GLY A 102 -4.32 -33.45 7.43
CA GLY A 102 -5.05 -33.95 8.61
C GLY A 102 -6.50 -34.34 8.30
N LEU A 103 -7.22 -33.46 7.61
CA LEU A 103 -8.61 -33.73 7.21
C LEU A 103 -8.73 -34.90 6.20
N ALA A 104 -7.78 -35.05 5.28
CA ALA A 104 -7.73 -36.13 4.35
C ALA A 104 -7.50 -37.48 5.09
N GLY A 105 -6.62 -37.49 6.09
CA GLY A 105 -6.41 -38.65 6.98
C GLY A 105 -7.70 -39.05 7.70
N ILE A 106 -8.37 -38.10 8.36
CA ILE A 106 -9.64 -38.37 9.07
C ILE A 106 -10.72 -38.90 8.11
N ARG A 107 -10.81 -38.37 6.88
CA ARG A 107 -11.75 -38.87 5.87
C ARG A 107 -11.46 -40.32 5.45
N LEU A 108 -10.18 -40.65 5.31
CA LEU A 108 -9.77 -42.00 4.96
C LEU A 108 -10.14 -43.01 6.07
N GLU A 109 -9.86 -42.66 7.33
CA GLU A 109 -10.23 -43.49 8.49
C GLU A 109 -11.76 -43.64 8.60
N ALA A 110 -12.52 -42.56 8.41
CA ALA A 110 -13.98 -42.63 8.42
C ALA A 110 -14.53 -43.54 7.30
N ALA A 111 -13.94 -43.49 6.11
CA ALA A 111 -14.30 -44.37 5.00
C ALA A 111 -13.98 -45.84 5.29
N PHE A 112 -12.81 -46.12 5.89
CA PHE A 112 -12.40 -47.42 6.32
C PHE A 112 -13.36 -48.03 7.37
N VAL A 113 -13.69 -47.26 8.41
CA VAL A 113 -14.67 -47.64 9.44
C VAL A 113 -16.03 -47.94 8.80
N GLY A 114 -16.49 -47.13 7.87
CA GLY A 114 -17.75 -47.34 7.14
C GLY A 114 -17.75 -48.61 6.30
N THR A 115 -16.60 -48.99 5.71
CA THR A 115 -16.45 -50.23 4.96
C THR A 115 -16.47 -51.43 5.90
N LEU A 116 -15.68 -51.40 6.97
CA LEU A 116 -15.61 -52.43 7.98
C LEU A 116 -16.97 -52.71 8.66
N ALA A 117 -17.71 -51.61 8.95
CA ALA A 117 -19.06 -51.73 9.53
C ALA A 117 -20.04 -52.47 8.62
N ARG A 118 -19.91 -52.32 7.29
CA ARG A 118 -20.73 -53.07 6.31
C ARG A 118 -20.31 -54.53 6.26
N ASP A 119 -19.02 -54.81 6.21
CA ASP A 119 -18.47 -56.15 6.10
C ASP A 119 -18.74 -56.99 7.35
N MET A 120 -18.71 -56.41 8.53
CA MET A 120 -18.95 -57.07 9.81
C MET A 120 -20.43 -57.00 10.25
N ALA A 121 -21.33 -56.53 9.44
CA ALA A 121 -22.75 -56.37 9.74
C ALA A 121 -23.03 -55.56 11.04
N LEU A 122 -22.33 -54.46 11.22
CA LEU A 122 -22.46 -53.49 12.34
C LEU A 122 -23.13 -52.23 11.88
N PRO A 123 -24.43 -52.21 11.57
CA PRO A 123 -25.12 -51.07 10.95
C PRO A 123 -25.16 -49.83 11.85
N GLU A 124 -25.05 -49.99 13.16
CA GLU A 124 -25.03 -48.90 14.13
C GLU A 124 -23.82 -47.96 14.00
N LEU A 125 -22.71 -48.41 13.40
CA LEU A 125 -21.50 -47.58 13.17
C LEU A 125 -21.59 -46.75 11.89
N LEU A 126 -22.43 -47.11 10.94
CA LEU A 126 -22.53 -46.43 9.65
C LEU A 126 -22.92 -44.92 9.79
N PRO A 127 -23.94 -44.54 10.63
CA PRO A 127 -24.30 -43.16 10.77
C PRO A 127 -23.17 -42.30 11.32
N SER A 128 -22.34 -42.86 12.23
CA SER A 128 -21.20 -42.16 12.82
C SER A 128 -20.07 -41.96 11.81
N ALA A 129 -19.74 -43.01 11.03
CA ALA A 129 -18.74 -42.87 9.96
C ALA A 129 -19.15 -41.86 8.89
N GLU A 130 -20.40 -41.85 8.49
CA GLU A 130 -20.96 -40.88 7.56
C GLU A 130 -21.00 -39.45 8.13
N ALA A 131 -21.30 -39.30 9.41
CA ALA A 131 -21.26 -38.01 10.08
C ALA A 131 -19.84 -37.40 10.09
N ILE A 132 -18.83 -38.20 10.42
CA ILE A 132 -17.42 -37.79 10.39
C ILE A 132 -17.03 -37.41 8.96
N HIS A 133 -17.41 -38.19 7.97
CA HIS A 133 -17.09 -37.91 6.57
C HIS A 133 -17.71 -36.58 6.10
N ARG A 134 -18.98 -36.33 6.44
CA ARG A 134 -19.65 -35.06 6.11
C ARG A 134 -19.02 -33.85 6.83
N SER A 135 -18.70 -34.01 8.13
CA SER A 135 -18.07 -32.92 8.90
C SER A 135 -16.69 -32.55 8.37
N THR A 136 -15.87 -33.56 8.02
CA THR A 136 -14.54 -33.31 7.44
C THR A 136 -14.62 -32.69 6.05
N ALA A 137 -15.60 -33.09 5.23
CA ALA A 137 -15.85 -32.43 3.94
C ALA A 137 -16.21 -30.95 4.12
N HIS A 138 -17.13 -30.64 5.01
CA HIS A 138 -17.53 -29.27 5.32
C HIS A 138 -16.35 -28.42 5.86
N LEU A 139 -15.52 -29.00 6.73
CA LEU A 139 -14.31 -28.32 7.22
C LEU A 139 -13.31 -28.06 6.09
N MET A 140 -13.16 -28.97 5.14
CA MET A 140 -12.29 -28.79 3.97
C MET A 140 -12.78 -27.63 3.10
N ASP A 141 -14.09 -27.56 2.81
CA ASP A 141 -14.69 -26.47 2.03
C ASP A 141 -14.53 -25.12 2.75
N THR A 142 -14.72 -25.11 4.07
CA THR A 142 -14.51 -23.92 4.89
C THR A 142 -13.06 -23.45 4.87
N LEU A 143 -12.12 -24.39 5.01
CA LEU A 143 -10.68 -24.10 4.92
C LEU A 143 -10.32 -23.52 3.55
N GLN A 144 -10.78 -24.13 2.46
CA GLN A 144 -10.54 -23.61 1.10
C GLN A 144 -11.10 -22.21 0.91
N SER A 145 -12.28 -21.92 1.44
CA SER A 145 -12.88 -20.60 1.42
C SER A 145 -12.04 -19.56 2.20
N LEU A 146 -11.54 -19.94 3.39
CA LEU A 146 -10.67 -19.07 4.20
C LEU A 146 -9.33 -18.83 3.50
N LEU A 147 -8.72 -19.86 2.94
CA LEU A 147 -7.47 -19.76 2.18
C LEU A 147 -7.64 -18.90 0.92
N GLY A 148 -8.78 -19.00 0.24
CA GLY A 148 -9.13 -18.12 -0.89
C GLY A 148 -9.21 -16.64 -0.51
N ARG A 149 -9.62 -16.31 0.71
CA ARG A 149 -9.62 -14.95 1.25
C ARG A 149 -8.22 -14.46 1.67
N LEU A 150 -7.38 -15.37 2.13
CA LEU A 150 -5.98 -15.08 2.48
C LEU A 150 -5.10 -14.96 1.24
N ARG A 151 -5.41 -15.68 0.18
CA ARG A 151 -4.70 -15.64 -1.10
C ARG A 151 -5.73 -15.32 -2.19
N PRO A 152 -5.63 -14.23 -2.95
CA PRO A 152 -6.34 -14.13 -4.21
C PRO A 152 -5.81 -15.24 -5.11
N VAL A 153 -6.53 -16.37 -5.09
CA VAL A 153 -6.15 -17.59 -5.78
C VAL A 153 -6.23 -17.34 -7.26
N GLY A 154 -5.12 -17.52 -7.96
CA GLY A 154 -5.19 -17.75 -9.39
C GLY A 154 -4.18 -17.04 -10.26
N LEU A 155 -3.52 -15.97 -9.81
CA LEU A 155 -2.56 -15.24 -10.66
C LEU A 155 -1.22 -16.00 -10.83
N ASP A 156 -0.78 -16.71 -9.79
CA ASP A 156 0.54 -17.36 -9.79
C ASP A 156 0.53 -18.81 -10.31
N GLU A 157 -0.59 -19.55 -10.19
CA GLU A 157 -0.64 -20.97 -10.58
C GLU A 157 -1.33 -21.22 -11.92
N PHE A 158 -2.33 -20.42 -12.28
CA PHE A 158 -3.16 -20.70 -13.46
C PHE A 158 -3.13 -19.59 -14.52
N GLY A 159 -2.39 -18.50 -14.28
CA GLY A 159 -2.36 -17.34 -15.16
C GLY A 159 -3.64 -16.49 -15.10
N LEU A 160 -3.53 -15.25 -15.58
CA LEU A 160 -4.59 -14.23 -15.51
C LEU A 160 -5.89 -14.68 -16.19
N ALA A 161 -5.81 -15.37 -17.31
CA ALA A 161 -6.98 -15.80 -18.10
C ALA A 161 -7.86 -16.79 -17.33
N THR A 162 -7.28 -17.81 -16.72
CA THR A 162 -8.02 -18.84 -15.97
C THR A 162 -8.60 -18.28 -14.66
N SER A 163 -7.90 -17.32 -14.03
CA SER A 163 -8.37 -16.66 -12.83
C SER A 163 -9.57 -15.76 -13.09
N LEU A 164 -9.56 -15.03 -14.20
CA LEU A 164 -10.70 -14.21 -14.65
C LEU A 164 -11.90 -15.10 -15.02
N GLN A 165 -11.66 -16.23 -15.65
CA GLN A 165 -12.73 -17.17 -16.04
C GLN A 165 -13.44 -17.75 -14.83
N ARG A 166 -12.70 -18.18 -13.79
CA ARG A 166 -13.27 -18.65 -12.51
C ARG A 166 -14.04 -17.52 -11.79
N MET A 167 -13.51 -16.30 -11.77
CA MET A 167 -14.19 -15.17 -11.15
C MET A 167 -15.53 -14.84 -11.84
N VAL A 168 -15.62 -15.02 -13.15
CA VAL A 168 -16.87 -14.85 -13.93
C VAL A 168 -17.83 -16.00 -13.67
N ASP A 169 -17.34 -17.22 -13.51
CA ASP A 169 -18.17 -18.41 -13.25
C ASP A 169 -18.74 -18.41 -11.82
N ASP A 170 -17.99 -17.88 -10.83
CA ASP A 170 -18.47 -17.68 -9.45
C ASP A 170 -19.51 -16.55 -9.31
N TRP A 171 -19.66 -15.70 -10.33
CA TRP A 171 -20.64 -14.60 -10.38
C TRP A 171 -21.97 -15.02 -11.06
N ARG A 172 -22.06 -16.21 -11.63
CA ARG A 172 -23.27 -16.79 -12.24
C ARG A 172 -24.02 -17.71 -11.31
#